data_4530e090ec0e1adf67b463964e3f7644
#
_entry.id   4530e090ec0e1adf67b463964e3f7644
#
_cell.length_a   1.000
_cell.length_b   1.000
_cell.length_c   1.000
_cell.angle_alpha   90.00
_cell.angle_beta   90.00
_cell.angle_gamma   90.00
#
_symmetry.space_group_name_H-M   'P 1'
#
loop_
_entity.id
_entity.type
_entity.pdbx_description
1 polymer ?
#
loop_
_entity_poly.entity_id
_entity_poly.type
_entity_poly.pdbx_seq_one_letter_code
_entity_poly.pdbx_strand_id
1 'polypeptide(L)'
;LHLCDRRQRQMCIRDRKRDLENSIKNMKIISQYAEEYDIMMGMEVLNRFEGYMLNTCDEALAYVEEVGSSNVGVMLDTFHMNIEEDNIAAAIRKAGDRLYHFHIGEGNRKVPGKGMLPWNEIGQALRDINYQHAAVMEPFVMQGGTVGHDIKIWRDIIGNCSEVTLDMDAQSALHFVKHVFEV
;
A
#
# COMPACT_ATOMS: atom_id res chain seq x y z
N LEU A 1 -20.19 27.27 9.00
CA LEU A 1 -20.12 26.51 7.73
C LEU A 1 -18.67 26.09 7.53
N HIS A 2 -18.32 24.91 8.01
CA HIS A 2 -17.03 24.33 7.73
C HIS A 2 -16.96 24.05 6.22
N LEU A 3 -16.04 24.71 5.54
CA LEU A 3 -15.61 24.35 4.19
C LEU A 3 -14.91 22.99 4.31
N CYS A 4 -15.70 21.91 4.24
CA CYS A 4 -15.12 20.59 4.06
C CYS A 4 -14.33 20.62 2.76
N ASP A 5 -13.04 20.29 2.82
CA ASP A 5 -12.20 20.02 1.68
C ASP A 5 -12.94 19.08 0.72
N ARG A 6 -12.70 19.21 -0.59
CA ARG A 6 -13.32 18.35 -1.63
C ARG A 6 -13.16 16.86 -1.29
N ARG A 7 -12.05 16.45 -0.67
CA ARG A 7 -11.80 15.08 -0.21
C ARG A 7 -12.79 14.62 0.87
N GLN A 8 -13.13 15.48 1.84
CA GLN A 8 -14.13 15.15 2.87
C GLN A 8 -15.55 15.07 2.32
N ARG A 9 -15.88 15.77 1.22
CA ARG A 9 -17.18 15.63 0.55
C ARG A 9 -17.33 14.29 -0.17
N GLN A 10 -16.23 13.67 -0.59
CA GLN A 10 -16.24 12.37 -1.27
C GLN A 10 -16.35 11.19 -0.29
N MET A 11 -16.12 11.41 1.00
CA MET A 11 -16.21 10.36 2.04
C MET A 11 -17.64 10.05 2.50
N CYS A 12 -18.66 10.36 1.72
CA CYS A 12 -20.03 9.99 2.04
C CYS A 12 -20.26 8.52 1.66
N ILE A 13 -20.76 7.70 2.60
CA ILE A 13 -21.07 6.26 2.38
C ILE A 13 -21.96 6.06 1.14
N ARG A 14 -22.82 7.02 0.82
CA ARG A 14 -23.67 6.98 -0.40
C ARG A 14 -22.85 7.09 -1.68
N ASP A 15 -21.77 7.84 -1.66
CA ASP A 15 -20.93 8.05 -2.84
C ASP A 15 -19.96 6.89 -3.05
N ARG A 16 -19.48 6.25 -1.95
CA ARG A 16 -18.52 5.13 -2.01
C ARG A 16 -19.00 4.00 -2.92
N LYS A 17 -20.24 3.56 -2.77
CA LYS A 17 -20.78 2.47 -3.59
C LYS A 17 -20.81 2.83 -5.08
N ARG A 18 -21.32 4.01 -5.42
CA ARG A 18 -21.37 4.51 -6.81
C ARG A 18 -19.96 4.67 -7.39
N ASP A 19 -19.03 5.20 -6.60
CA ASP A 19 -17.67 5.46 -7.03
C ASP A 19 -16.92 4.13 -7.24
N LEU A 20 -17.17 3.13 -6.39
CA LEU A 20 -16.64 1.78 -6.55
C LEU A 20 -17.19 1.11 -7.82
N GLU A 21 -18.50 1.17 -8.06
CA GLU A 21 -19.15 0.65 -9.27
C GLU A 21 -18.58 1.32 -10.54
N ASN A 22 -18.38 2.64 -10.51
CA ASN A 22 -17.78 3.39 -11.63
C ASN A 22 -16.30 3.00 -11.83
N SER A 23 -15.56 2.83 -10.75
CA SER A 23 -14.15 2.39 -10.80
C SER A 23 -14.05 1.01 -11.45
N ILE A 24 -14.83 0.04 -10.99
CA ILE A 24 -14.87 -1.32 -11.54
C ILE A 24 -15.22 -1.31 -13.03
N LYS A 25 -16.27 -0.55 -13.41
CA LYS A 25 -16.67 -0.41 -14.81
C LYS A 25 -15.53 0.11 -15.69
N ASN A 26 -14.81 1.13 -15.25
CA ASN A 26 -13.70 1.69 -16.00
C ASN A 26 -12.49 0.76 -15.99
N MET A 27 -12.22 0.08 -14.86
CA MET A 27 -11.13 -0.87 -14.76
C MET A 27 -11.32 -2.06 -15.70
N LYS A 28 -12.55 -2.55 -15.89
CA LYS A 28 -12.87 -3.59 -16.90
C LYS A 28 -12.50 -3.17 -18.32
N ILE A 29 -12.56 -1.87 -18.63
CA ILE A 29 -12.15 -1.36 -19.95
C ILE A 29 -10.64 -1.25 -20.03
N ILE A 30 -10.01 -0.69 -18.99
CA ILE A 30 -8.55 -0.48 -18.93
C ILE A 30 -7.81 -1.83 -18.90
N SER A 31 -8.35 -2.82 -18.19
CA SER A 31 -7.72 -4.14 -18.08
C SER A 31 -7.57 -4.87 -19.43
N GLN A 32 -8.45 -4.61 -20.40
CA GLN A 32 -8.33 -5.16 -21.75
C GLN A 32 -7.05 -4.67 -22.44
N TYR A 33 -6.70 -3.38 -22.26
CA TYR A 33 -5.44 -2.85 -22.78
C TYR A 33 -4.24 -3.42 -22.00
N ALA A 34 -4.37 -3.57 -20.68
CA ALA A 34 -3.31 -4.20 -19.87
C ALA A 34 -3.03 -5.64 -20.31
N GLU A 35 -4.07 -6.41 -20.63
CA GLU A 35 -3.95 -7.76 -21.18
C GLU A 35 -3.27 -7.77 -22.55
N GLU A 36 -3.66 -6.83 -23.45
CA GLU A 36 -3.06 -6.72 -24.79
C GLU A 36 -1.55 -6.44 -24.73
N TYR A 37 -1.08 -5.67 -23.74
CA TYR A 37 0.32 -5.29 -23.59
C TYR A 37 1.06 -6.09 -22.51
N ASP A 38 0.44 -7.12 -21.94
CA ASP A 38 0.98 -7.93 -20.84
C ASP A 38 1.45 -7.08 -19.62
N ILE A 39 0.66 -6.05 -19.29
CA ILE A 39 0.92 -5.17 -18.16
C ILE A 39 0.10 -5.60 -16.96
N MET A 40 0.75 -5.82 -15.83
CA MET A 40 0.11 -6.10 -14.55
C MET A 40 -0.22 -4.81 -13.81
N MET A 41 -1.44 -4.72 -13.27
CA MET A 41 -1.92 -3.57 -12.49
C MET A 41 -2.21 -4.02 -11.06
N GLY A 42 -1.61 -3.34 -10.08
CA GLY A 42 -1.89 -3.54 -8.65
C GLY A 42 -2.83 -2.47 -8.12
N MET A 43 -3.96 -2.88 -7.55
CA MET A 43 -4.90 -1.97 -6.89
C MET A 43 -4.42 -1.69 -5.48
N GLU A 44 -3.99 -0.47 -5.23
CA GLU A 44 -3.46 -0.07 -3.93
C GLU A 44 -4.55 0.04 -2.88
N VAL A 45 -4.29 -0.61 -1.75
CA VAL A 45 -5.13 -0.56 -0.55
C VAL A 45 -4.60 0.53 0.37
N LEU A 46 -5.37 1.59 0.56
CA LEU A 46 -5.01 2.74 1.37
C LEU A 46 -5.73 2.73 2.72
N ASN A 47 -5.11 3.29 3.75
CA ASN A 47 -5.81 3.52 5.01
C ASN A 47 -6.97 4.53 4.85
N ARG A 48 -7.93 4.48 5.77
CA ARG A 48 -9.15 5.31 5.79
C ARG A 48 -8.90 6.83 5.85
N PHE A 49 -7.70 7.26 6.20
CA PHE A 49 -7.35 8.69 6.27
C PHE A 49 -6.85 9.22 4.92
N GLU A 50 -6.38 8.33 4.04
CA GLU A 50 -5.80 8.66 2.74
C GLU A 50 -6.68 8.22 1.56
N GLY A 51 -7.48 7.16 1.73
CA GLY A 51 -8.43 6.68 0.73
C GLY A 51 -9.74 6.15 1.33
N TYR A 52 -10.75 5.93 0.51
CA TYR A 52 -12.07 5.49 0.99
C TYR A 52 -12.69 4.35 0.17
N MET A 53 -12.08 3.97 -0.94
CA MET A 53 -12.64 2.92 -1.81
C MET A 53 -12.23 1.52 -1.41
N LEU A 54 -10.92 1.31 -1.21
CA LEU A 54 -10.33 0.03 -0.82
C LEU A 54 -9.46 0.27 0.40
N ASN A 55 -9.89 -0.22 1.55
CA ASN A 55 -9.17 -0.04 2.80
C ASN A 55 -8.62 -1.33 3.40
N THR A 56 -9.12 -2.49 2.96
CA THR A 56 -8.62 -3.79 3.41
C THR A 56 -8.28 -4.71 2.24
N CYS A 57 -7.46 -5.72 2.51
CA CYS A 57 -7.16 -6.78 1.55
C CYS A 57 -8.44 -7.46 1.04
N ASP A 58 -9.42 -7.69 1.91
CA ASP A 58 -10.70 -8.29 1.54
C ASP A 58 -11.48 -7.45 0.54
N GLU A 59 -11.53 -6.14 0.75
CA GLU A 59 -12.19 -5.23 -0.18
C GLU A 59 -11.48 -5.20 -1.54
N ALA A 60 -10.14 -5.23 -1.54
CA ALA A 60 -9.35 -5.26 -2.77
C ALA A 60 -9.53 -6.58 -3.53
N LEU A 61 -9.54 -7.72 -2.84
CA LEU A 61 -9.80 -9.02 -3.45
C LEU A 61 -11.18 -9.08 -4.09
N ALA A 62 -12.21 -8.61 -3.39
CA ALA A 62 -13.56 -8.53 -3.96
C ALA A 62 -13.61 -7.60 -5.19
N TYR A 63 -12.89 -6.49 -5.16
CA TYR A 63 -12.78 -5.57 -6.28
C TYR A 63 -12.13 -6.23 -7.51
N VAL A 64 -10.97 -6.88 -7.35
CA VAL A 64 -10.25 -7.50 -8.48
C VAL A 64 -11.02 -8.71 -9.02
N GLU A 65 -11.74 -9.45 -8.19
CA GLU A 65 -12.64 -10.51 -8.62
C GLU A 65 -13.78 -9.96 -9.49
N GLU A 66 -14.38 -8.85 -9.08
CA GLU A 66 -15.46 -8.23 -9.85
C GLU A 66 -14.96 -7.60 -11.17
N VAL A 67 -13.72 -7.08 -11.20
CA VAL A 67 -13.07 -6.64 -12.46
C VAL A 67 -12.89 -7.82 -13.40
N GLY A 68 -12.47 -8.97 -12.90
CA GLY A 68 -12.44 -10.24 -13.64
C GLY A 68 -11.29 -10.38 -14.62
N SER A 69 -10.23 -9.55 -14.53
CA SER A 69 -9.01 -9.65 -15.35
C SER A 69 -7.88 -10.33 -14.58
N SER A 70 -7.14 -11.20 -15.27
CA SER A 70 -5.93 -11.80 -14.71
C SER A 70 -4.77 -10.80 -14.59
N ASN A 71 -4.83 -9.66 -15.29
CA ASN A 71 -3.82 -8.62 -15.22
C ASN A 71 -4.09 -7.57 -14.15
N VAL A 72 -5.17 -7.73 -13.37
CA VAL A 72 -5.51 -6.86 -12.24
C VAL A 72 -5.40 -7.64 -10.94
N GLY A 73 -4.50 -7.21 -10.09
CA GLY A 73 -4.25 -7.79 -8.77
C GLY A 73 -4.29 -6.74 -7.66
N VAL A 74 -3.88 -7.16 -6.49
CA VAL A 74 -3.85 -6.34 -5.29
C VAL A 74 -2.44 -5.79 -5.07
N MET A 75 -2.35 -4.56 -4.61
CA MET A 75 -1.14 -3.95 -4.05
C MET A 75 -1.41 -3.66 -2.58
N LEU A 76 -0.59 -4.21 -1.71
CA LEU A 76 -0.65 -3.99 -0.26
C LEU A 76 0.54 -3.15 0.20
N ASP A 77 0.34 -2.33 1.21
CA ASP A 77 1.37 -1.52 1.86
C ASP A 77 1.32 -1.74 3.37
N THR A 78 2.44 -2.11 3.97
CA THR A 78 2.54 -2.42 5.39
C THR A 78 2.18 -1.25 6.30
N PHE A 79 2.40 -0.01 5.87
CA PHE A 79 1.96 1.17 6.62
C PHE A 79 0.43 1.26 6.67
N HIS A 80 -0.24 1.08 5.53
CA HIS A 80 -1.70 1.12 5.46
C HIS A 80 -2.32 -0.08 6.19
N MET A 81 -1.77 -1.27 6.00
CA MET A 81 -2.19 -2.50 6.69
C MET A 81 -2.09 -2.39 8.22
N ASN A 82 -1.08 -1.69 8.74
CA ASN A 82 -0.93 -1.47 10.18
C ASN A 82 -2.10 -0.70 10.81
N ILE A 83 -2.86 0.03 10.01
CA ILE A 83 -4.03 0.80 10.45
C ILE A 83 -5.33 0.02 10.24
N GLU A 84 -5.43 -0.74 9.16
CA GLU A 84 -6.69 -1.30 8.68
C GLU A 84 -6.83 -2.81 8.92
N GLU A 85 -5.73 -3.56 8.96
CA GLU A 85 -5.77 -5.02 9.09
C GLU A 85 -5.60 -5.47 10.56
N ASP A 86 -6.42 -6.41 10.99
CA ASP A 86 -6.26 -7.04 12.31
C ASP A 86 -4.99 -7.89 12.40
N ASN A 87 -4.55 -8.46 11.26
CA ASN A 87 -3.33 -9.26 11.15
C ASN A 87 -2.74 -9.16 9.74
N ILE A 88 -1.60 -8.45 9.64
CA ILE A 88 -0.90 -8.20 8.39
C ILE A 88 -0.50 -9.51 7.69
N ALA A 89 0.08 -10.45 8.41
CA ALA A 89 0.53 -11.72 7.85
C ALA A 89 -0.64 -12.57 7.31
N ALA A 90 -1.78 -12.55 8.00
CA ALA A 90 -2.97 -13.23 7.54
C ALA A 90 -3.54 -12.61 6.25
N ALA A 91 -3.55 -11.28 6.15
CA ALA A 91 -3.98 -10.56 4.96
C ALA A 91 -3.06 -10.83 3.76
N ILE A 92 -1.73 -10.88 3.95
CA ILE A 92 -0.77 -11.27 2.90
C ILE A 92 -1.06 -12.70 2.41
N ARG A 93 -1.22 -13.66 3.31
CA ARG A 93 -1.56 -15.06 2.92
C ARG A 93 -2.88 -15.14 2.16
N LYS A 94 -3.85 -14.33 2.55
CA LYS A 94 -5.16 -14.28 1.89
C LYS A 94 -5.07 -13.68 0.48
N ALA A 95 -4.23 -12.67 0.26
CA ALA A 95 -3.96 -12.11 -1.06
C ALA A 95 -3.37 -13.16 -2.01
N GLY A 96 -2.47 -14.02 -1.50
CA GLY A 96 -1.91 -15.14 -2.24
C GLY A 96 -1.27 -14.70 -3.57
N ASP A 97 -1.58 -15.41 -4.61
CA ASP A 97 -1.11 -15.15 -5.99
C ASP A 97 -1.70 -13.88 -6.62
N ARG A 98 -2.68 -13.26 -5.99
CA ARG A 98 -3.23 -11.96 -6.42
C ARG A 98 -2.44 -10.77 -5.89
N LEU A 99 -1.44 -10.96 -5.02
CA LEU A 99 -0.55 -9.91 -4.56
C LEU A 99 0.50 -9.59 -5.64
N TYR A 100 0.26 -8.52 -6.42
CA TYR A 100 1.10 -8.16 -7.56
C TYR A 100 2.18 -7.15 -7.24
N HIS A 101 1.99 -6.37 -6.18
CA HIS A 101 2.97 -5.40 -5.72
C HIS A 101 2.88 -5.24 -4.21
N PHE A 102 4.01 -4.96 -3.57
CA PHE A 102 4.07 -4.84 -2.13
C PHE A 102 4.92 -3.65 -1.70
N HIS A 103 4.29 -2.67 -1.06
CA HIS A 103 5.01 -1.58 -0.42
C HIS A 103 5.37 -1.93 1.00
N ILE A 104 6.60 -1.58 1.39
CA ILE A 104 7.16 -1.87 2.70
C ILE A 104 7.64 -0.58 3.39
N GLY A 105 7.05 -0.30 4.52
CA GLY A 105 7.38 0.83 5.38
C GLY A 105 6.91 0.55 6.80
N GLU A 106 7.41 1.29 7.75
CA GLU A 106 6.97 1.16 9.14
C GLU A 106 5.64 1.91 9.39
N GLY A 107 4.92 1.53 10.43
CA GLY A 107 3.71 2.24 10.88
C GLY A 107 3.94 3.71 11.25
N ASN A 108 5.18 4.13 11.40
CA ASN A 108 5.60 5.52 11.62
C ASN A 108 6.16 6.21 10.38
N ARG A 109 5.96 5.65 9.18
CA ARG A 109 6.47 6.13 7.88
C ARG A 109 8.00 6.10 7.74
N LYS A 110 8.73 5.46 8.64
CA LYS A 110 10.17 5.22 8.49
C LYS A 110 10.43 4.01 7.59
N VAL A 111 11.70 3.82 7.25
CA VAL A 111 12.13 2.61 6.53
C VAL A 111 11.93 1.35 7.38
N PRO A 112 11.79 0.15 6.78
CA PRO A 112 11.69 -1.12 7.48
C PRO A 112 12.77 -1.33 8.54
N GLY A 113 12.38 -1.89 9.69
CA GLY A 113 13.26 -2.12 10.84
C GLY A 113 13.41 -0.93 11.79
N LYS A 114 12.81 0.23 11.49
CA LYS A 114 12.83 1.42 12.36
C LYS A 114 11.48 1.71 13.04
N GLY A 115 10.70 0.68 13.28
CA GLY A 115 9.39 0.75 13.93
C GLY A 115 9.03 -0.49 14.70
N MET A 116 7.76 -0.90 14.66
CA MET A 116 7.23 -1.98 15.48
C MET A 116 6.47 -3.04 14.69
N LEU A 117 6.56 -3.03 13.35
CA LEU A 117 5.85 -4.01 12.55
C LEU A 117 6.43 -5.44 12.73
N PRO A 118 5.59 -6.47 12.64
CA PRO A 118 6.00 -7.86 12.86
C PRO A 118 6.71 -8.43 11.63
N TRP A 119 7.90 -7.92 11.31
CA TRP A 119 8.62 -8.22 10.05
C TRP A 119 8.91 -9.71 9.83
N ASN A 120 9.17 -10.47 10.92
CA ASN A 120 9.39 -11.92 10.80
C ASN A 120 8.11 -12.64 10.32
N GLU A 121 6.94 -12.22 10.81
CA GLU A 121 5.66 -12.77 10.40
C GLU A 121 5.31 -12.35 8.97
N ILE A 122 5.62 -11.10 8.61
CA ILE A 122 5.44 -10.56 7.25
C ILE A 122 6.32 -11.34 6.27
N GLY A 123 7.61 -11.51 6.57
CA GLY A 123 8.53 -12.27 5.72
C GLY A 123 8.09 -13.72 5.58
N GLN A 124 7.65 -14.36 6.67
CA GLN A 124 7.12 -15.72 6.59
C GLN A 124 5.86 -15.79 5.71
N ALA A 125 4.95 -14.82 5.82
CA ALA A 125 3.74 -14.80 5.00
C ALA A 125 4.06 -14.64 3.50
N LEU A 126 5.04 -13.82 3.14
CA LEU A 126 5.51 -13.67 1.74
C LEU A 126 6.12 -14.98 1.21
N ARG A 127 6.89 -15.71 2.03
CA ARG A 127 7.40 -17.04 1.65
C ARG A 127 6.28 -18.07 1.51
N ASP A 128 5.30 -18.06 2.41
CA ASP A 128 4.16 -18.99 2.38
C ASP A 128 3.36 -18.89 1.07
N ILE A 129 3.26 -17.69 0.49
CA ILE A 129 2.59 -17.46 -0.79
C ILE A 129 3.55 -17.51 -1.99
N ASN A 130 4.83 -17.84 -1.78
CA ASN A 130 5.86 -17.81 -2.82
C ASN A 130 5.89 -16.48 -3.59
N TYR A 131 5.88 -15.35 -2.90
CA TYR A 131 5.85 -14.02 -3.52
C TYR A 131 7.12 -13.77 -4.35
N GLN A 132 6.96 -13.47 -5.64
CA GLN A 132 8.08 -13.29 -6.60
C GLN A 132 8.12 -11.89 -7.23
N HIS A 133 7.22 -10.99 -6.83
CA HIS A 133 7.16 -9.64 -7.38
C HIS A 133 8.01 -8.66 -6.55
N ALA A 134 7.99 -7.38 -6.95
CA ALA A 134 8.76 -6.35 -6.28
C ALA A 134 8.19 -5.99 -4.90
N ALA A 135 9.09 -5.84 -3.92
CA ALA A 135 8.82 -5.18 -2.66
C ALA A 135 9.55 -3.83 -2.63
N VAL A 136 8.83 -2.74 -2.53
CA VAL A 136 9.35 -1.37 -2.67
C VAL A 136 9.22 -0.60 -1.37
N MET A 137 10.32 0.03 -0.92
CA MET A 137 10.28 0.90 0.26
C MET A 137 9.66 2.26 -0.10
N GLU A 138 8.67 2.67 0.68
CA GLU A 138 7.99 3.95 0.54
C GLU A 138 8.02 4.76 1.86
N PRO A 139 9.19 5.24 2.32
CA PRO A 139 9.27 6.06 3.52
C PRO A 139 8.88 7.51 3.24
N PHE A 140 8.16 8.12 4.18
CA PHE A 140 7.83 9.54 4.15
C PHE A 140 8.31 10.21 5.44
N VAL A 141 9.59 10.56 5.50
CA VAL A 141 10.25 11.06 6.72
C VAL A 141 10.52 12.55 6.71
N MET A 142 10.43 13.20 5.55
CA MET A 142 10.71 14.63 5.38
C MET A 142 9.42 15.45 5.41
N GLN A 143 9.45 16.57 6.12
CA GLN A 143 8.40 17.58 5.99
C GLN A 143 8.52 18.35 4.67
N GLY A 144 7.42 18.92 4.22
CA GLY A 144 7.39 19.84 3.07
C GLY A 144 6.85 19.20 1.79
N GLY A 145 6.71 20.04 0.77
CA GLY A 145 6.08 19.66 -0.48
C GLY A 145 4.56 19.39 -0.34
N THR A 146 3.90 19.22 -1.48
CA THR A 146 2.45 18.96 -1.52
C THR A 146 2.12 17.60 -0.93
N VAL A 147 2.91 16.57 -1.26
CA VAL A 147 2.70 15.21 -0.76
C VAL A 147 2.84 15.17 0.77
N GLY A 148 3.94 15.69 1.32
CA GLY A 148 4.16 15.72 2.77
C GLY A 148 3.05 16.46 3.52
N HIS A 149 2.53 17.56 2.96
CA HIS A 149 1.37 18.27 3.51
C HIS A 149 0.11 17.41 3.47
N ASP A 150 -0.16 16.74 2.35
CA ASP A 150 -1.37 15.94 2.15
C ASP A 150 -1.43 14.72 3.08
N ILE A 151 -0.29 14.05 3.30
CA ILE A 151 -0.16 12.89 4.20
C ILE A 151 0.23 13.28 5.64
N LYS A 152 0.23 14.59 5.96
CA LYS A 152 0.38 15.11 7.32
C LYS A 152 1.77 14.92 7.95
N ILE A 153 2.83 15.00 7.15
CA ILE A 153 4.20 15.01 7.66
C ILE A 153 4.56 16.45 8.11
N TRP A 154 4.25 16.75 9.35
CA TRP A 154 4.41 18.11 9.92
C TRP A 154 5.81 18.41 10.44
N ARG A 155 6.68 17.42 10.54
CA ARG A 155 8.06 17.54 11.00
C ARG A 155 8.94 16.51 10.33
N ASP A 156 10.24 16.72 10.33
CA ASP A 156 11.19 15.67 9.97
C ASP A 156 11.11 14.52 10.98
N ILE A 157 10.69 13.34 10.53
CA ILE A 157 10.39 12.20 11.41
C ILE A 157 11.66 11.61 12.02
N ILE A 158 12.78 11.67 11.28
CA ILE A 158 14.11 11.18 11.75
C ILE A 158 15.00 12.29 12.31
N GLY A 159 14.51 13.54 12.37
CA GLY A 159 15.23 14.70 12.94
C GLY A 159 16.31 15.29 12.04
N ASN A 160 16.98 14.49 11.21
CA ASN A 160 17.95 14.95 10.21
C ASN A 160 17.73 14.18 8.91
N CYS A 161 17.19 14.85 7.91
CA CYS A 161 16.89 14.30 6.60
C CYS A 161 17.95 14.70 5.56
N SER A 162 19.24 14.73 5.94
CA SER A 162 20.32 14.89 4.96
C SER A 162 20.34 13.69 4.00
N GLU A 163 20.78 13.92 2.77
CA GLU A 163 20.94 12.87 1.76
C GLU A 163 21.74 11.67 2.29
N VAL A 164 22.85 11.94 2.96
CA VAL A 164 23.68 10.89 3.58
C VAL A 164 22.90 10.06 4.59
N THR A 165 22.08 10.70 5.44
CA THR A 165 21.27 9.99 6.43
C THR A 165 20.21 9.13 5.76
N LEU A 166 19.56 9.66 4.71
CA LEU A 166 18.53 8.92 3.96
C LEU A 166 19.13 7.72 3.24
N ASP A 167 20.29 7.86 2.62
CA ASP A 167 21.01 6.76 1.97
C ASP A 167 21.42 5.67 2.95
N MET A 168 21.97 6.05 4.11
CA MET A 168 22.30 5.10 5.16
C MET A 168 21.08 4.34 5.69
N ASP A 169 19.96 5.02 5.84
CA ASP A 169 18.70 4.42 6.26
C ASP A 169 18.18 3.44 5.21
N ALA A 170 18.18 3.82 3.94
CA ALA A 170 17.78 2.96 2.84
C ALA A 170 18.67 1.72 2.73
N GLN A 171 19.99 1.87 2.84
CA GLN A 171 20.94 0.75 2.82
C GLN A 171 20.72 -0.20 4.00
N SER A 172 20.55 0.34 5.21
CA SER A 172 20.30 -0.48 6.40
C SER A 172 19.00 -1.24 6.30
N ALA A 173 17.94 -0.60 5.80
CA ALA A 173 16.66 -1.23 5.59
C ALA A 173 16.73 -2.32 4.50
N LEU A 174 17.47 -2.10 3.42
CA LEU A 174 17.66 -3.11 2.38
C LEU A 174 18.33 -4.38 2.96
N HIS A 175 19.36 -4.24 3.79
CA HIS A 175 19.99 -5.37 4.45
C HIS A 175 19.02 -6.08 5.42
N PHE A 176 18.24 -5.30 6.17
CA PHE A 176 17.23 -5.82 7.09
C PHE A 176 16.16 -6.65 6.36
N VAL A 177 15.55 -6.11 5.32
CA VAL A 177 14.49 -6.82 4.59
C VAL A 177 14.99 -8.03 3.84
N LYS A 178 16.21 -7.98 3.27
CA LYS A 178 16.85 -9.16 2.68
C LYS A 178 17.02 -10.29 3.68
N HIS A 179 17.42 -9.98 4.89
CA HIS A 179 17.54 -10.97 5.96
C HIS A 179 16.17 -11.54 6.37
N VAL A 180 15.17 -10.67 6.57
CA VAL A 180 13.83 -11.08 7.02
C VAL A 180 13.09 -11.88 5.93
N PHE A 181 13.25 -11.50 4.67
CA PHE A 181 12.60 -12.18 3.54
C PHE A 181 13.41 -13.40 3.04
N GLU A 182 14.64 -13.58 3.54
CA GLU A 182 15.56 -14.67 3.16
C GLU A 182 15.91 -14.68 1.66
N VAL A 183 16.23 -13.49 1.10
CA VAL A 183 16.61 -13.28 -0.30
C VAL A 183 18.01 -12.69 -0.43
#